data_fd02744a98dfe43b92b1a980d549f080
#
_entry.id   fd02744a98dfe43b92b1a980d549f080
#
_cell.length_a   1.000
_cell.length_b   1.000
_cell.length_c   1.000
_cell.angle_alpha   90.00
_cell.angle_beta   90.00
_cell.angle_gamma   90.00
#
_symmetry.space_group_name_H-M   'P 1'
#
loop_
_entity.id
_entity.type
_entity.pdbx_description
1 polymer ?
#
loop_
_entity_poly.entity_id
_entity_poly.type
_entity_poly.pdbx_seq_one_letter_code
_entity_poly.pdbx_strand_id
1 'polypeptide(L)'
;MAVIKAKPTSPGRRGVIAVKSDLYKGKPLKSLTRVKSKNGGRNNNGRITVRHQGGGHKQHYRVIDFKRNKFDIPAVVERIEYDPNRSAHIALLLYKDGERRYIIAPSKLKVGDEIISSEKCEIKVGNSMKLKDIPLGTNVHCVELKPLKGAQLARSAGTSARLVAKEGIYATLRLQSGETRKVLWECRATLGTVSNQENNLKSLGKAGAKRWRGVRPTVRGVAMNPVDHPHGGGEGRTSGGRHPSTPWGVPTKGYRTRKNQRTNDLIIRRRGSRK
;
A
#
# COMPACT_ATOMS: atom_id res chain seq x y z
N MET A 1 -6.02 18.44 3.93
CA MET A 1 -4.53 18.56 4.01
C MET A 1 -4.06 19.42 2.86
N ALA A 2 -3.07 20.29 3.08
CA ALA A 2 -2.60 21.21 2.04
C ALA A 2 -1.38 20.62 1.30
N VAL A 3 -1.38 20.71 -0.01
CA VAL A 3 -0.21 20.44 -0.85
C VAL A 3 0.65 21.71 -0.85
N ILE A 4 1.94 21.55 -0.51
CA ILE A 4 2.88 22.67 -0.42
C ILE A 4 3.91 22.53 -1.52
N LYS A 5 3.99 23.52 -2.39
CA LYS A 5 5.05 23.64 -3.40
C LYS A 5 6.22 24.40 -2.77
N ALA A 6 7.42 23.82 -2.85
CA ALA A 6 8.63 24.49 -2.34
C ALA A 6 8.99 25.71 -3.18
N LYS A 7 9.55 26.74 -2.52
CA LYS A 7 10.11 27.91 -3.23
C LYS A 7 11.25 27.46 -4.17
N PRO A 8 11.31 27.94 -5.42
CA PRO A 8 12.28 27.50 -6.43
C PRO A 8 13.67 28.14 -6.23
N THR A 9 14.23 28.01 -5.03
CA THR A 9 15.51 28.61 -4.65
C THR A 9 16.74 27.87 -5.21
N SER A 10 16.56 26.63 -5.66
CA SER A 10 17.62 25.84 -6.30
C SER A 10 17.02 24.83 -7.29
N PRO A 11 17.80 24.28 -8.24
CA PRO A 11 17.32 23.26 -9.18
C PRO A 11 16.68 22.06 -8.47
N GLY A 12 17.23 21.61 -7.35
CA GLY A 12 16.70 20.49 -6.59
C GLY A 12 15.40 20.79 -5.81
N ARG A 13 15.09 22.08 -5.56
CA ARG A 13 13.84 22.49 -4.88
C ARG A 13 12.72 22.88 -5.84
N ARG A 14 13.05 23.28 -7.06
CA ARG A 14 12.09 23.77 -8.06
C ARG A 14 10.90 22.82 -8.29
N GLY A 15 11.15 21.52 -8.30
CA GLY A 15 10.14 20.49 -8.54
C GLY A 15 9.61 19.80 -7.28
N VAL A 16 9.94 20.28 -6.06
CA VAL A 16 9.52 19.63 -4.82
C VAL A 16 8.10 20.00 -4.47
N ILE A 17 7.27 18.98 -4.29
CA ILE A 17 5.91 19.10 -3.78
C ILE A 17 5.79 18.22 -2.54
N ALA A 18 5.43 18.82 -1.41
CA ALA A 18 5.20 18.13 -0.15
C ALA A 18 3.71 18.15 0.22
N VAL A 19 3.29 17.21 1.02
CA VAL A 19 1.96 17.19 1.65
C VAL A 19 2.15 17.49 3.13
N LYS A 20 1.46 18.52 3.64
CA LYS A 20 1.41 18.82 5.06
C LYS A 20 0.48 17.81 5.73
N SER A 21 0.93 17.22 6.80
CA SER A 21 0.12 16.33 7.64
C SER A 21 0.37 16.64 9.11
N ASP A 22 -0.70 16.70 9.87
CA ASP A 22 -0.66 16.92 11.31
C ASP A 22 -0.51 15.58 12.01
N LEU A 23 0.73 15.10 12.08
CA LEU A 23 1.09 13.83 12.67
C LEU A 23 1.90 14.04 13.95
N TYR A 24 1.84 13.05 14.82
CA TYR A 24 2.70 13.00 15.98
C TYR A 24 4.19 13.04 15.56
N LYS A 25 4.95 13.96 16.15
CA LYS A 25 6.36 14.21 15.82
C LYS A 25 7.35 13.45 16.70
N GLY A 26 6.87 12.79 17.74
CA GLY A 26 7.70 12.03 18.68
C GLY A 26 8.17 10.69 18.13
N LYS A 27 8.85 9.93 18.98
CA LYS A 27 9.36 8.59 18.66
C LYS A 27 8.22 7.56 18.65
N PRO A 28 8.29 6.53 17.78
CA PRO A 28 7.33 5.43 17.81
C PRO A 28 7.46 4.62 19.12
N LEU A 29 6.42 3.89 19.48
CA LEU A 29 6.44 3.00 20.63
C LEU A 29 7.46 1.88 20.43
N LYS A 30 8.49 1.83 21.29
CA LYS A 30 9.65 0.92 21.13
C LYS A 30 9.26 -0.56 21.15
N SER A 31 8.33 -0.96 22.01
CA SER A 31 7.83 -2.35 22.11
C SER A 31 7.18 -2.86 20.82
N LEU A 32 6.57 -1.97 20.03
CA LEU A 32 5.93 -2.29 18.76
C LEU A 32 6.84 -2.01 17.55
N THR A 33 8.14 -1.80 17.74
CA THR A 33 9.09 -1.61 16.65
C THR A 33 10.09 -2.77 16.59
N ARG A 34 10.45 -3.16 15.36
CA ARG A 34 11.47 -4.17 15.09
C ARG A 34 12.54 -3.63 14.16
N VAL A 35 13.74 -4.18 14.28
CA VAL A 35 14.84 -3.88 13.36
C VAL A 35 14.45 -4.37 11.96
N LYS A 36 14.71 -3.55 10.94
CA LYS A 36 14.55 -3.91 9.54
C LYS A 36 15.93 -3.93 8.89
N SER A 37 16.48 -5.12 8.69
CA SER A 37 17.71 -5.31 7.92
C SER A 37 17.48 -4.98 6.45
N LYS A 38 18.53 -4.51 5.78
CA LYS A 38 18.52 -4.20 4.35
C LYS A 38 19.43 -5.20 3.63
N ASN A 39 18.85 -5.98 2.74
CA ASN A 39 19.57 -6.94 1.90
C ASN A 39 19.96 -6.37 0.53
N GLY A 40 19.58 -5.14 0.20
CA GLY A 40 19.91 -4.51 -1.07
C GLY A 40 19.37 -5.24 -2.31
N GLY A 41 18.25 -5.95 -2.19
CA GLY A 41 17.67 -6.74 -3.27
C GLY A 41 18.35 -8.08 -3.51
N ARG A 42 19.22 -8.56 -2.58
CA ARG A 42 19.88 -9.87 -2.66
C ARG A 42 19.02 -10.94 -2.01
N ASN A 43 19.11 -12.16 -2.56
CA ASN A 43 18.52 -13.36 -1.97
C ASN A 43 19.48 -13.98 -0.90
N ASN A 44 19.13 -15.17 -0.40
CA ASN A 44 19.95 -15.93 0.54
C ASN A 44 21.33 -16.31 -0.01
N ASN A 45 21.48 -16.44 -1.34
CA ASN A 45 22.75 -16.75 -2.01
C ASN A 45 23.57 -15.48 -2.36
N GLY A 46 23.16 -14.31 -1.89
CA GLY A 46 23.85 -13.04 -2.16
C GLY A 46 23.63 -12.49 -3.58
N ARG A 47 22.86 -13.16 -4.43
CA ARG A 47 22.60 -12.72 -5.81
C ARG A 47 21.48 -11.69 -5.86
N ILE A 48 21.60 -10.70 -6.76
CA ILE A 48 20.57 -9.68 -6.96
C ILE A 48 19.37 -10.30 -7.67
N THR A 49 18.26 -10.46 -6.96
CA THR A 49 16.97 -10.93 -7.49
C THR A 49 15.97 -9.80 -7.72
N VAL A 50 16.14 -8.68 -7.00
CA VAL A 50 15.34 -7.46 -7.17
C VAL A 50 16.30 -6.30 -7.43
N ARG A 51 16.33 -5.81 -8.68
CA ARG A 51 17.22 -4.74 -9.10
C ARG A 51 16.81 -3.38 -8.52
N HIS A 52 17.70 -2.41 -8.55
CA HIS A 52 17.49 -1.01 -8.20
C HIS A 52 17.08 -0.79 -6.73
N GLN A 53 17.48 -1.66 -5.83
CA GLN A 53 17.31 -1.50 -4.39
C GLN A 53 18.66 -1.38 -3.68
N GLY A 54 18.69 -0.60 -2.61
CA GLY A 54 19.86 -0.47 -1.73
C GLY A 54 20.10 0.95 -1.24
N GLY A 55 20.91 1.07 -0.19
CA GLY A 55 21.14 2.35 0.49
C GLY A 55 19.89 2.88 1.20
N GLY A 56 19.78 4.20 1.24
CA GLY A 56 18.66 4.89 1.90
C GLY A 56 18.77 4.94 3.42
N HIS A 57 17.91 5.75 4.06
CA HIS A 57 17.90 5.95 5.50
C HIS A 57 17.52 4.66 6.24
N LYS A 58 18.13 4.42 7.45
CA LYS A 58 17.77 3.29 8.33
C LYS A 58 16.31 3.40 8.75
N GLN A 59 15.59 2.29 8.69
CA GLN A 59 14.17 2.22 9.02
C GLN A 59 13.91 1.15 10.06
N HIS A 60 13.01 1.42 10.99
CA HIS A 60 12.43 0.43 11.88
C HIS A 60 11.06 0.00 11.35
N TYR A 61 10.77 -1.28 11.44
CA TYR A 61 9.45 -1.79 11.10
C TYR A 61 8.50 -1.57 12.28
N ARG A 62 7.27 -1.11 12.01
CA ARG A 62 6.18 -1.04 13.00
C ARG A 62 5.34 -2.29 12.87
N VAL A 63 5.12 -2.96 13.99
CA VAL A 63 4.22 -4.12 14.06
C VAL A 63 2.80 -3.61 13.97
N ILE A 64 2.13 -3.91 12.87
CA ILE A 64 0.74 -3.50 12.61
C ILE A 64 -0.18 -4.68 12.86
N ASP A 65 -1.26 -4.45 13.57
CA ASP A 65 -2.33 -5.41 13.76
C ASP A 65 -3.20 -5.49 12.49
N PHE A 66 -2.86 -6.41 11.60
CA PHE A 66 -3.65 -6.71 10.42
C PHE A 66 -4.79 -7.69 10.68
N LYS A 67 -4.77 -8.39 11.81
CA LYS A 67 -5.80 -9.39 12.14
C LYS A 67 -7.00 -8.79 12.84
N ARG A 68 -6.79 -7.71 13.62
CA ARG A 68 -7.84 -7.08 14.43
C ARG A 68 -8.60 -8.10 15.27
N ASN A 69 -7.84 -9.05 15.86
CA ASN A 69 -8.34 -10.20 16.58
C ASN A 69 -8.70 -9.93 18.06
N LYS A 70 -8.67 -8.70 18.50
CA LYS A 70 -9.12 -8.27 19.82
C LYS A 70 -10.57 -7.83 19.70
N PHE A 71 -11.49 -8.76 19.99
CA PHE A 71 -12.91 -8.57 19.78
C PHE A 71 -13.60 -7.97 21.01
N ASP A 72 -14.61 -7.15 20.76
CA ASP A 72 -15.53 -6.57 21.72
C ASP A 72 -14.88 -5.67 22.78
N ILE A 73 -13.60 -5.37 22.65
CA ILE A 73 -12.88 -4.46 23.52
C ILE A 73 -12.68 -3.13 22.77
N PRO A 74 -13.27 -2.02 23.24
CA PRO A 74 -13.07 -0.73 22.62
C PRO A 74 -11.65 -0.22 22.87
N ALA A 75 -11.14 0.54 21.88
CA ALA A 75 -9.84 1.17 21.92
C ALA A 75 -9.94 2.64 21.52
N VAL A 76 -9.21 3.50 22.20
CA VAL A 76 -9.10 4.91 21.90
C VAL A 76 -7.87 5.18 21.04
N VAL A 77 -7.99 6.05 20.06
CA VAL A 77 -6.88 6.51 19.24
C VAL A 77 -6.01 7.47 20.07
N GLU A 78 -4.84 6.99 20.50
CA GLU A 78 -3.89 7.78 21.30
C GLU A 78 -3.16 8.83 20.43
N ARG A 79 -2.72 8.44 19.23
CA ARG A 79 -2.02 9.31 18.28
C ARG A 79 -1.95 8.73 16.87
N ILE A 80 -1.71 9.59 15.89
CA ILE A 80 -1.50 9.19 14.47
C ILE A 80 -0.05 9.50 14.11
N GLU A 81 0.65 8.50 13.55
CA GLU A 81 2.09 8.54 13.28
C GLU A 81 2.43 8.34 11.82
N TYR A 82 3.62 8.85 11.44
CA TYR A 82 4.27 8.53 10.17
C TYR A 82 4.95 7.17 10.22
N ASP A 83 4.75 6.34 9.20
CA ASP A 83 5.49 5.08 9.02
C ASP A 83 6.33 5.14 7.74
N PRO A 84 7.68 5.01 7.81
CA PRO A 84 8.55 5.02 6.64
C PRO A 84 8.43 3.75 5.78
N ASN A 85 7.74 2.71 6.26
CA ASN A 85 7.61 1.42 5.56
C ASN A 85 6.40 1.36 4.64
N ARG A 86 5.49 2.33 4.74
CA ARG A 86 4.24 2.38 3.95
C ARG A 86 3.86 3.80 3.57
N SER A 87 2.97 3.93 2.61
CA SER A 87 2.46 5.22 2.18
C SER A 87 1.35 5.76 3.08
N ALA A 88 0.60 4.89 3.74
CA ALA A 88 -0.46 5.24 4.69
C ALA A 88 0.10 5.68 6.04
N HIS A 89 -0.64 6.50 6.78
CA HIS A 89 -0.36 6.78 8.19
C HIS A 89 -0.83 5.59 9.05
N ILE A 90 -0.29 5.50 10.26
CA ILE A 90 -0.67 4.51 11.26
C ILE A 90 -1.25 5.20 12.49
N ALA A 91 -2.19 4.55 13.16
CA ALA A 91 -2.75 5.00 14.42
C ALA A 91 -2.33 4.06 15.54
N LEU A 92 -1.90 4.61 16.66
CA LEU A 92 -1.66 3.89 17.89
C LEU A 92 -2.97 3.86 18.67
N LEU A 93 -3.42 2.67 18.98
CA LEU A 93 -4.61 2.40 19.79
C LEU A 93 -4.22 2.04 21.20
N LEU A 94 -4.95 2.57 22.17
CA LEU A 94 -4.95 2.15 23.56
C LEU A 94 -6.27 1.44 23.84
N TYR A 95 -6.23 0.16 24.11
CA TYR A 95 -7.38 -0.64 24.50
C TYR A 95 -7.71 -0.43 25.99
N LYS A 96 -8.96 -0.68 26.39
CA LYS A 96 -9.39 -0.55 27.78
C LYS A 96 -8.60 -1.42 28.77
N ASP A 97 -8.01 -2.53 28.31
CA ASP A 97 -7.13 -3.40 29.10
C ASP A 97 -5.67 -2.95 29.16
N GLY A 98 -5.33 -1.76 28.63
CA GLY A 98 -3.99 -1.19 28.64
C GLY A 98 -3.09 -1.65 27.50
N GLU A 99 -3.47 -2.65 26.69
CA GLU A 99 -2.68 -3.06 25.54
C GLU A 99 -2.65 -1.98 24.46
N ARG A 100 -1.50 -1.78 23.83
CA ARG A 100 -1.34 -0.88 22.69
C ARG A 100 -1.10 -1.66 21.42
N ARG A 101 -1.76 -1.27 20.31
CA ARG A 101 -1.51 -1.82 18.97
C ARG A 101 -1.49 -0.73 17.92
N TYR A 102 -0.67 -0.91 16.89
CA TYR A 102 -0.75 -0.08 15.68
C TYR A 102 -1.74 -0.67 14.70
N ILE A 103 -2.53 0.21 14.07
CA ILE A 103 -3.36 -0.11 12.92
C ILE A 103 -3.04 0.83 11.76
N ILE A 104 -3.48 0.49 10.54
CA ILE A 104 -3.50 1.44 9.43
C ILE A 104 -4.58 2.48 9.73
N ALA A 105 -4.19 3.75 9.77
CA ALA A 105 -5.14 4.83 10.04
C ALA A 105 -6.08 5.04 8.87
N PRO A 106 -7.40 4.97 9.06
CA PRO A 106 -8.36 5.41 8.05
C PRO A 106 -8.35 6.93 7.88
N SER A 107 -8.87 7.38 6.74
CA SER A 107 -9.12 8.79 6.48
C SER A 107 -10.19 9.30 7.45
N LYS A 108 -10.02 10.56 7.91
CA LYS A 108 -10.93 11.24 8.85
C LYS A 108 -10.88 10.73 10.29
N LEU A 109 -10.04 9.74 10.62
CA LEU A 109 -9.82 9.34 12.01
C LEU A 109 -9.10 10.45 12.77
N LYS A 110 -9.55 10.74 13.98
CA LYS A 110 -8.97 11.75 14.88
C LYS A 110 -8.40 11.08 16.14
N VAL A 111 -7.51 11.79 16.81
CA VAL A 111 -7.06 11.42 18.16
C VAL A 111 -8.25 11.57 19.11
N GLY A 112 -8.43 10.60 20.00
CA GLY A 112 -9.57 10.51 20.91
C GLY A 112 -10.77 9.73 20.38
N ASP A 113 -10.82 9.41 19.08
CA ASP A 113 -11.90 8.57 18.53
C ASP A 113 -11.84 7.16 19.13
N GLU A 114 -13.02 6.62 19.47
CA GLU A 114 -13.17 5.22 19.85
C GLU A 114 -13.41 4.35 18.64
N ILE A 115 -12.74 3.19 18.61
CA ILE A 115 -12.90 2.18 17.58
C ILE A 115 -12.95 0.78 18.20
N ILE A 116 -13.74 -0.09 17.60
CA ILE A 116 -13.95 -1.46 18.05
C ILE A 116 -13.78 -2.45 16.91
N SER A 117 -13.41 -3.67 17.24
CA SER A 117 -13.45 -4.83 16.36
C SER A 117 -14.46 -5.82 16.93
N SER A 118 -15.59 -6.02 16.26
CA SER A 118 -16.67 -6.87 16.74
C SER A 118 -17.29 -7.68 15.60
N GLU A 119 -18.18 -8.57 15.88
CA GLU A 119 -19.04 -9.19 14.86
C GLU A 119 -20.08 -8.19 14.38
N LYS A 120 -20.76 -7.52 15.30
CA LYS A 120 -21.70 -6.41 15.01
C LYS A 120 -21.28 -5.18 15.79
N CYS A 121 -21.01 -4.10 15.10
CA CYS A 121 -20.73 -2.80 15.71
C CYS A 121 -21.32 -1.68 14.85
N GLU A 122 -21.30 -0.48 15.42
CA GLU A 122 -21.74 0.73 14.70
C GLU A 122 -20.95 0.94 13.41
N ILE A 123 -21.61 1.45 12.37
CA ILE A 123 -21.00 1.76 11.07
C ILE A 123 -20.21 3.06 11.19
N LYS A 124 -19.09 3.00 11.91
CA LYS A 124 -18.19 4.10 12.18
C LYS A 124 -16.83 3.85 11.53
N VAL A 125 -16.19 4.91 11.04
CA VAL A 125 -14.86 4.82 10.40
C VAL A 125 -13.84 4.27 11.40
N GLY A 126 -13.10 3.24 11.00
CA GLY A 126 -12.11 2.58 11.86
C GLY A 126 -12.60 1.29 12.52
N ASN A 127 -13.90 1.08 12.63
CA ASN A 127 -14.46 -0.17 13.15
C ASN A 127 -14.20 -1.33 12.18
N SER A 128 -13.99 -2.52 12.73
CA SER A 128 -13.71 -3.74 11.96
C SER A 128 -14.76 -4.80 12.22
N MET A 129 -15.38 -5.30 11.17
CA MET A 129 -16.40 -6.34 11.23
C MET A 129 -16.34 -7.29 10.04
N LYS A 130 -17.12 -8.35 10.05
CA LYS A 130 -17.26 -9.29 8.93
C LYS A 130 -17.97 -8.61 7.75
N LEU A 131 -17.61 -8.98 6.53
CA LEU A 131 -18.22 -8.40 5.32
C LEU A 131 -19.73 -8.65 5.24
N LYS A 132 -20.23 -9.75 5.83
CA LYS A 132 -21.66 -10.07 5.88
C LYS A 132 -22.47 -9.01 6.60
N ASP A 133 -21.91 -8.37 7.63
CA ASP A 133 -22.59 -7.42 8.50
C ASP A 133 -22.45 -5.95 8.02
N ILE A 134 -21.58 -5.68 7.04
CA ILE A 134 -21.36 -4.35 6.48
C ILE A 134 -22.44 -4.03 5.44
N PRO A 135 -23.11 -2.87 5.48
CA PRO A 135 -24.08 -2.47 4.46
C PRO A 135 -23.49 -2.39 3.05
N LEU A 136 -24.31 -2.69 2.03
CA LEU A 136 -23.94 -2.50 0.62
C LEU A 136 -23.60 -1.04 0.34
N GLY A 137 -22.71 -0.82 -0.64
CA GLY A 137 -22.28 0.52 -1.02
C GLY A 137 -21.19 1.12 -0.12
N THR A 138 -20.92 0.52 1.06
CA THR A 138 -19.90 1.01 2.00
C THR A 138 -18.49 0.83 1.45
N ASN A 139 -17.66 1.85 1.67
CA ASN A 139 -16.23 1.77 1.40
C ASN A 139 -15.51 1.12 2.58
N VAL A 140 -14.70 0.11 2.29
CA VAL A 140 -13.91 -0.64 3.27
C VAL A 140 -12.44 -0.68 2.86
N HIS A 141 -11.57 -0.88 3.82
CA HIS A 141 -10.13 -1.09 3.61
C HIS A 141 -9.61 -2.21 4.50
N CYS A 142 -8.34 -2.56 4.38
CA CYS A 142 -7.74 -3.65 5.16
C CYS A 142 -8.58 -4.92 5.12
N VAL A 143 -8.98 -5.35 3.91
CA VAL A 143 -9.86 -6.51 3.72
C VAL A 143 -9.04 -7.79 3.72
N GLU A 144 -9.54 -8.80 4.42
CA GLU A 144 -8.99 -10.17 4.38
C GLU A 144 -9.37 -10.88 3.07
N LEU A 145 -8.54 -11.84 2.65
CA LEU A 145 -8.84 -12.78 1.55
C LEU A 145 -9.25 -14.17 2.04
N LYS A 146 -8.85 -14.50 3.27
CA LYS A 146 -9.25 -15.70 4.00
C LYS A 146 -9.55 -15.30 5.43
N PRO A 147 -10.59 -15.84 6.07
CA PRO A 147 -10.92 -15.52 7.46
C PRO A 147 -9.72 -15.70 8.38
N LEU A 148 -9.55 -14.79 9.34
CA LEU A 148 -8.51 -14.77 10.37
C LEU A 148 -7.05 -14.74 9.87
N LYS A 149 -6.82 -14.64 8.57
CA LYS A 149 -5.46 -14.52 8.00
C LYS A 149 -4.88 -13.11 8.15
N GLY A 150 -5.73 -12.14 8.35
CA GLY A 150 -5.36 -10.72 8.41
C GLY A 150 -5.49 -10.00 7.06
N ALA A 151 -5.52 -8.70 7.15
CA ALA A 151 -5.78 -7.80 6.02
C ALA A 151 -4.75 -7.93 4.90
N GLN A 152 -5.22 -8.04 3.65
CA GLN A 152 -4.37 -8.16 2.45
C GLN A 152 -4.71 -7.13 1.37
N LEU A 153 -5.99 -6.75 1.20
CA LEU A 153 -6.43 -5.80 0.19
C LEU A 153 -6.60 -4.38 0.77
N ALA A 154 -6.48 -3.37 -0.08
CA ALA A 154 -6.73 -1.97 0.23
C ALA A 154 -5.97 -1.47 1.50
N ARG A 155 -4.62 -1.54 1.49
CA ARG A 155 -3.76 -1.13 2.61
C ARG A 155 -2.91 0.10 2.32
N SER A 156 -2.78 0.48 1.06
CA SER A 156 -1.96 1.64 0.64
C SER A 156 -2.72 2.95 0.85
N ALA A 157 -1.99 4.06 0.90
CA ALA A 157 -2.57 5.40 1.04
C ALA A 157 -3.70 5.66 0.04
N GLY A 158 -4.81 6.18 0.53
CA GLY A 158 -5.98 6.55 -0.26
C GLY A 158 -6.76 5.39 -0.88
N THR A 159 -6.39 4.14 -0.64
CA THR A 159 -7.09 2.99 -1.22
C THR A 159 -8.33 2.60 -0.43
N SER A 160 -9.32 2.10 -1.14
CA SER A 160 -10.51 1.47 -0.58
C SER A 160 -11.05 0.40 -1.53
N ALA A 161 -11.92 -0.45 -1.04
CA ALA A 161 -12.75 -1.34 -1.82
C ALA A 161 -14.22 -1.03 -1.50
N ARG A 162 -15.09 -1.04 -2.51
CA ARG A 162 -16.53 -0.83 -2.30
C ARG A 162 -17.24 -2.17 -2.27
N LEU A 163 -18.04 -2.42 -1.24
CA LEU A 163 -18.91 -3.58 -1.16
C LEU A 163 -20.11 -3.37 -2.09
N VAL A 164 -20.22 -4.21 -3.12
CA VAL A 164 -21.24 -4.05 -4.19
C VAL A 164 -22.42 -4.96 -3.99
N ALA A 165 -22.17 -6.23 -3.69
CA ALA A 165 -23.20 -7.25 -3.53
C ALA A 165 -22.78 -8.31 -2.48
N LYS A 166 -23.75 -9.07 -2.01
CA LYS A 166 -23.57 -10.26 -1.17
C LYS A 166 -24.44 -11.37 -1.75
N GLU A 167 -23.82 -12.48 -2.14
CA GLU A 167 -24.50 -13.60 -2.78
C GLU A 167 -23.93 -14.93 -2.25
N GLY A 168 -24.82 -15.79 -1.76
CA GLY A 168 -24.43 -17.05 -1.12
C GLY A 168 -23.45 -16.81 0.03
N ILE A 169 -22.26 -17.39 -0.04
CA ILE A 169 -21.19 -17.26 0.97
C ILE A 169 -20.15 -16.18 0.60
N TYR A 170 -20.39 -15.42 -0.48
CA TYR A 170 -19.45 -14.43 -0.99
C TYR A 170 -19.97 -13.00 -0.90
N ALA A 171 -19.04 -12.09 -0.60
CA ALA A 171 -19.19 -10.66 -0.76
C ALA A 171 -18.45 -10.20 -2.02
N THR A 172 -19.09 -9.45 -2.87
CA THR A 172 -18.51 -8.89 -4.10
C THR A 172 -17.92 -7.51 -3.83
N LEU A 173 -16.62 -7.38 -4.03
CA LEU A 173 -15.87 -6.15 -3.80
C LEU A 173 -15.38 -5.56 -5.13
N ARG A 174 -15.64 -4.27 -5.33
CA ARG A 174 -15.01 -3.48 -6.39
C ARG A 174 -13.79 -2.76 -5.84
N LEU A 175 -12.61 -3.13 -6.34
CA LEU A 175 -11.33 -2.53 -5.96
C LEU A 175 -11.12 -1.20 -6.69
N GLN A 176 -10.23 -0.36 -6.17
CA GLN A 176 -9.87 0.92 -6.79
C GLN A 176 -9.26 0.76 -8.19
N SER A 177 -8.64 -0.38 -8.49
CA SER A 177 -8.14 -0.72 -9.82
C SER A 177 -9.24 -0.95 -10.87
N GLY A 178 -10.51 -1.04 -10.45
CA GLY A 178 -11.64 -1.45 -11.28
C GLY A 178 -11.90 -2.96 -11.32
N GLU A 179 -11.03 -3.78 -10.75
CA GLU A 179 -11.27 -5.22 -10.59
C GLU A 179 -12.45 -5.45 -9.66
N THR A 180 -13.39 -6.29 -10.07
CA THR A 180 -14.49 -6.78 -9.24
C THR A 180 -14.25 -8.25 -8.91
N ARG A 181 -14.23 -8.58 -7.62
CA ARG A 181 -13.91 -9.92 -7.15
C ARG A 181 -14.78 -10.36 -5.99
N LYS A 182 -14.93 -11.67 -5.88
CA LYS A 182 -15.58 -12.35 -4.76
C LYS A 182 -14.58 -12.57 -3.63
N VAL A 183 -15.05 -12.39 -2.40
CA VAL A 183 -14.32 -12.71 -1.17
C VAL A 183 -15.31 -13.38 -0.21
N LEU A 184 -14.89 -14.34 0.58
CA LEU A 184 -15.78 -14.96 1.57
C LEU A 184 -16.35 -13.89 2.52
N TRP A 185 -17.64 -13.90 2.77
CA TRP A 185 -18.30 -12.89 3.62
C TRP A 185 -17.92 -12.95 5.08
N GLU A 186 -17.34 -14.09 5.55
CA GLU A 186 -16.74 -14.23 6.89
C GLU A 186 -15.42 -13.46 7.05
N CYS A 187 -14.81 -13.03 5.93
CA CYS A 187 -13.62 -12.19 5.96
C CYS A 187 -13.93 -10.83 6.60
N ARG A 188 -12.98 -10.35 7.39
CA ARG A 188 -13.09 -9.05 8.06
C ARG A 188 -12.60 -7.93 7.15
N ALA A 189 -13.18 -6.76 7.37
CA ALA A 189 -12.75 -5.51 6.75
C ALA A 189 -12.90 -4.36 7.75
N THR A 190 -12.13 -3.29 7.54
CA THR A 190 -12.24 -2.05 8.32
C THR A 190 -13.02 -1.02 7.53
N LEU A 191 -13.94 -0.33 8.17
CA LEU A 191 -14.80 0.69 7.55
C LEU A 191 -14.02 1.97 7.19
N GLY A 192 -14.31 2.53 6.03
CA GLY A 192 -13.71 3.75 5.52
C GLY A 192 -12.61 3.54 4.48
N THR A 193 -11.91 4.61 4.13
CA THR A 193 -10.79 4.66 3.19
C THR A 193 -9.47 4.84 3.95
N VAL A 194 -8.36 4.40 3.39
CA VAL A 194 -7.03 4.59 4.00
C VAL A 194 -6.62 6.06 3.95
N SER A 195 -5.94 6.54 4.97
CA SER A 195 -5.42 7.90 5.10
C SER A 195 -4.37 8.28 4.04
N ASN A 196 -3.96 9.55 4.04
CA ASN A 196 -2.89 10.11 3.19
C ASN A 196 -3.18 9.99 1.68
N GLN A 197 -4.40 10.31 1.27
CA GLN A 197 -4.85 10.21 -0.13
C GLN A 197 -3.99 11.04 -1.08
N GLU A 198 -3.47 12.17 -0.62
CA GLU A 198 -2.62 13.08 -1.39
C GLU A 198 -1.17 12.60 -1.56
N ASN A 199 -0.85 11.40 -1.07
CA ASN A 199 0.51 10.86 -1.16
C ASN A 199 1.04 10.76 -2.61
N ASN A 200 0.16 10.55 -3.58
CA ASN A 200 0.49 10.50 -5.01
C ASN A 200 0.85 11.88 -5.60
N LEU A 201 0.44 12.97 -4.96
CA LEU A 201 0.74 14.34 -5.39
C LEU A 201 2.16 14.78 -5.00
N LYS A 202 2.86 14.01 -4.16
CA LYS A 202 4.24 14.30 -3.74
C LYS A 202 5.20 14.19 -4.93
N SER A 203 6.02 15.22 -5.10
CA SER A 203 7.16 15.19 -6.03
C SER A 203 8.47 15.36 -5.27
N LEU A 204 9.43 14.49 -5.56
CA LEU A 204 10.72 14.49 -4.85
C LEU A 204 11.67 15.58 -5.33
N GLY A 205 11.47 16.11 -6.54
CA GLY A 205 12.24 17.20 -7.14
C GLY A 205 13.65 16.84 -7.58
N LYS A 206 14.32 15.85 -6.96
CA LYS A 206 15.70 15.46 -7.30
C LYS A 206 15.96 13.96 -7.14
N ALA A 207 16.94 13.45 -7.91
CA ALA A 207 17.34 12.04 -7.90
C ALA A 207 17.87 11.60 -6.51
N GLY A 208 18.61 12.47 -5.80
CA GLY A 208 19.10 12.19 -4.45
C GLY A 208 17.99 11.86 -3.46
N ALA A 209 16.80 12.48 -3.58
CA ALA A 209 15.66 12.17 -2.72
C ALA A 209 15.10 10.75 -2.94
N LYS A 210 15.22 10.19 -4.16
CA LYS A 210 14.96 8.75 -4.40
C LYS A 210 16.02 7.86 -3.76
N ARG A 211 17.30 8.28 -3.83
CA ARG A 211 18.41 7.55 -3.17
C ARG A 211 18.22 7.45 -1.66
N TRP A 212 17.76 8.51 -1.00
CA TRP A 212 17.44 8.49 0.44
C TRP A 212 16.36 7.47 0.80
N ARG A 213 15.48 7.14 -0.13
CA ARG A 213 14.43 6.11 0.04
C ARG A 213 14.88 4.70 -0.31
N GLY A 214 16.15 4.50 -0.69
CA GLY A 214 16.70 3.19 -1.03
C GLY A 214 16.49 2.78 -2.49
N VAL A 215 16.07 3.69 -3.36
CA VAL A 215 15.93 3.43 -4.79
C VAL A 215 17.22 3.78 -5.50
N ARG A 216 17.88 2.80 -6.12
CA ARG A 216 19.08 3.00 -6.94
C ARG A 216 18.71 3.48 -8.35
N PRO A 217 19.66 4.11 -9.06
CA PRO A 217 19.46 4.55 -10.45
C PRO A 217 19.08 3.38 -11.36
N THR A 218 18.27 3.67 -12.36
CA THR A 218 17.88 2.72 -13.42
C THR A 218 18.43 3.21 -14.75
N VAL A 219 19.15 2.35 -15.44
CA VAL A 219 19.60 2.59 -16.82
C VAL A 219 18.52 2.10 -17.77
N ARG A 220 18.24 2.88 -18.82
CA ARG A 220 17.27 2.50 -19.86
C ARG A 220 17.87 1.39 -20.74
N GLY A 221 17.07 0.42 -21.17
CA GLY A 221 17.53 -0.67 -22.03
C GLY A 221 18.15 -0.22 -23.34
N VAL A 222 17.67 0.90 -23.91
CA VAL A 222 18.22 1.52 -25.13
C VAL A 222 19.66 2.01 -24.95
N ALA A 223 20.09 2.31 -23.71
CA ALA A 223 21.44 2.77 -23.39
C ALA A 223 22.38 1.62 -22.97
N MET A 224 21.96 0.37 -23.17
CA MET A 224 22.74 -0.83 -22.88
C MET A 224 23.28 -1.47 -24.16
N ASN A 225 24.17 -2.43 -24.01
CA ASN A 225 24.64 -3.26 -25.12
C ASN A 225 23.59 -4.33 -25.49
N PRO A 226 23.67 -4.89 -26.73
CA PRO A 226 22.72 -5.94 -27.17
C PRO A 226 22.67 -7.17 -26.25
N VAL A 227 23.78 -7.53 -25.63
CA VAL A 227 23.87 -8.66 -24.67
C VAL A 227 23.09 -8.41 -23.39
N ASP A 228 22.94 -7.15 -22.98
CA ASP A 228 22.32 -6.79 -21.69
C ASP A 228 20.82 -6.53 -21.78
N HIS A 229 20.34 -6.13 -22.95
CA HIS A 229 18.93 -5.80 -23.15
C HIS A 229 18.49 -5.97 -24.61
N PRO A 230 17.26 -6.46 -24.89
CA PRO A 230 16.71 -6.55 -26.24
C PRO A 230 16.60 -5.23 -27.02
N HIS A 231 16.68 -4.09 -26.34
CA HIS A 231 16.68 -2.75 -26.93
C HIS A 231 18.09 -2.15 -27.02
N GLY A 232 19.13 -2.93 -26.68
CA GLY A 232 20.50 -2.48 -26.68
C GLY A 232 21.10 -2.44 -28.08
N GLY A 233 22.22 -1.71 -28.21
CA GLY A 233 22.98 -1.57 -29.45
C GLY A 233 22.63 -0.35 -30.26
N GLY A 234 23.24 -0.27 -31.44
CA GLY A 234 23.15 0.86 -32.39
C GLY A 234 24.22 1.91 -32.17
N GLU A 235 24.33 2.81 -33.12
CA GLU A 235 25.24 3.93 -33.08
C GLU A 235 24.53 5.19 -32.54
N GLY A 236 25.12 5.84 -31.54
CA GLY A 236 24.60 7.06 -30.96
C GLY A 236 23.22 6.93 -30.32
N ARG A 237 22.29 7.82 -30.66
CA ARG A 237 20.93 7.87 -30.09
C ARG A 237 19.96 7.07 -30.95
N THR A 238 19.90 5.77 -30.73
CA THR A 238 19.00 4.85 -31.47
C THR A 238 17.63 4.71 -30.79
N SER A 239 16.62 4.28 -31.58
CA SER A 239 15.31 3.88 -31.09
C SER A 239 15.35 2.42 -30.59
N GLY A 240 14.27 1.96 -29.91
CA GLY A 240 14.20 0.60 -29.40
C GLY A 240 14.12 -0.52 -30.46
N GLY A 241 13.82 -0.18 -31.71
CA GLY A 241 13.81 -1.09 -32.89
C GLY A 241 12.80 -2.23 -32.84
N ARG A 242 12.05 -2.42 -31.77
CA ARG A 242 11.12 -3.51 -31.53
C ARG A 242 10.06 -3.15 -30.50
N HIS A 243 9.08 -4.04 -30.30
CA HIS A 243 8.09 -3.91 -29.22
C HIS A 243 8.76 -3.73 -27.85
N PRO A 244 8.23 -2.83 -26.99
CA PRO A 244 8.78 -2.62 -25.65
C PRO A 244 8.85 -3.93 -24.87
N SER A 245 10.05 -4.33 -24.48
CA SER A 245 10.34 -5.59 -23.82
C SER A 245 11.11 -5.37 -22.52
N THR A 246 11.00 -6.34 -21.61
CA THR A 246 11.85 -6.43 -20.42
C THR A 246 13.26 -6.92 -20.83
N PRO A 247 14.28 -6.85 -19.95
CA PRO A 247 15.59 -7.46 -20.19
C PRO A 247 15.54 -8.96 -20.51
N TRP A 248 14.49 -9.63 -20.10
CA TRP A 248 14.26 -11.07 -20.37
C TRP A 248 13.38 -11.33 -21.59
N GLY A 249 13.14 -10.31 -22.43
CA GLY A 249 12.36 -10.45 -23.67
C GLY A 249 10.84 -10.45 -23.51
N VAL A 250 10.31 -10.35 -22.29
CA VAL A 250 8.85 -10.36 -22.07
C VAL A 250 8.26 -9.01 -22.49
N PRO A 251 7.19 -8.99 -23.32
CA PRO A 251 6.49 -7.75 -23.71
C PRO A 251 5.99 -6.97 -22.48
N THR A 252 6.22 -5.66 -22.45
CA THR A 252 5.81 -4.80 -21.33
C THR A 252 4.42 -4.19 -21.49
N LYS A 253 3.87 -4.21 -22.73
CA LYS A 253 2.54 -3.69 -23.04
C LYS A 253 1.63 -4.83 -23.50
N GLY A 254 0.41 -4.90 -22.95
CA GLY A 254 -0.64 -5.84 -23.34
C GLY A 254 -0.46 -7.29 -22.86
N TYR A 255 0.73 -7.70 -22.51
CA TYR A 255 0.99 -9.08 -22.06
C TYR A 255 0.39 -9.37 -20.67
N ARG A 256 -0.32 -10.49 -20.54
CA ARG A 256 -0.90 -10.93 -19.26
C ARG A 256 0.18 -11.61 -18.40
N THR A 257 0.60 -10.93 -17.31
CA THR A 257 1.63 -11.43 -16.40
C THR A 257 1.07 -12.35 -15.29
N ARG A 258 -0.24 -12.31 -15.02
CA ARG A 258 -0.88 -13.17 -14.02
C ARG A 258 -0.96 -14.61 -14.51
N LYS A 259 -0.25 -15.53 -13.85
CA LYS A 259 -0.25 -16.99 -14.14
C LYS A 259 -1.06 -17.80 -13.11
N ASN A 260 -1.51 -17.19 -12.01
CA ASN A 260 -2.26 -17.91 -10.97
C ASN A 260 -3.70 -18.18 -11.42
N GLN A 261 -4.01 -19.44 -11.71
CA GLN A 261 -5.33 -19.88 -12.14
C GLN A 261 -6.29 -20.16 -10.97
N ARG A 262 -5.77 -20.60 -9.81
CA ARG A 262 -6.55 -21.06 -8.65
C ARG A 262 -7.62 -20.08 -8.14
N THR A 263 -7.47 -18.79 -8.41
CA THR A 263 -8.40 -17.75 -7.95
C THR A 263 -9.05 -16.98 -9.08
N ASN A 264 -9.06 -17.54 -10.30
CA ASN A 264 -9.73 -16.93 -11.44
C ASN A 264 -11.25 -16.86 -11.23
N ASP A 265 -11.84 -17.91 -10.70
CA ASP A 265 -13.30 -18.01 -10.44
C ASP A 265 -13.79 -16.99 -9.40
N LEU A 266 -12.87 -16.44 -8.61
CA LEU A 266 -13.17 -15.36 -7.68
C LEU A 266 -13.09 -13.97 -8.33
N ILE A 267 -12.67 -13.85 -9.59
CA ILE A 267 -12.58 -12.57 -10.32
C ILE A 267 -13.73 -12.49 -11.31
N ILE A 268 -14.74 -11.67 -10.97
CA ILE A 268 -15.91 -11.45 -11.85
C ILE A 268 -15.51 -10.56 -13.04
N ARG A 269 -14.78 -9.47 -12.77
CA ARG A 269 -14.36 -8.52 -13.81
C ARG A 269 -12.93 -8.08 -13.56
N ARG A 270 -12.08 -8.19 -14.57
CA ARG A 270 -10.69 -7.71 -14.51
C ARG A 270 -10.62 -6.20 -14.75
N ARG A 271 -9.52 -5.56 -14.30
CA ARG A 271 -9.24 -4.16 -14.64
C ARG A 271 -9.07 -4.03 -16.16
N GLY A 272 -9.58 -2.93 -16.73
CA GLY A 272 -9.42 -2.65 -18.17
C GLY A 272 -10.21 -3.56 -19.11
N SER A 273 -11.07 -4.43 -18.60
CA SER A 273 -12.05 -5.15 -19.41
C SER A 273 -13.08 -4.15 -19.94
N ARG A 274 -13.05 -3.89 -21.25
CA ARG A 274 -14.17 -3.21 -21.92
C ARG A 274 -15.41 -4.11 -21.82
N LYS A 275 -16.59 -3.50 -21.72
CA LYS A 275 -17.87 -4.23 -21.81
C LYS A 275 -17.98 -4.94 -23.13
#